data_f74933f3779f78bd0531d8ec0ffb6c7e
#
_entry.id   f74933f3779f78bd0531d8ec0ffb6c7e
#
_cell.length_a   1.000
_cell.length_b   1.000
_cell.length_c   1.000
_cell.angle_alpha   90.00
_cell.angle_beta   90.00
_cell.angle_gamma   90.00
#
_symmetry.space_group_name_H-M   'P 1'
#
loop_
_entity.id
_entity.type
_entity.pdbx_description
1 polymer ?
#
loop_
_entity_poly.entity_id
_entity_poly.type
_entity_poly.pdbx_seq_one_letter_code
_entity_poly.pdbx_strand_id
1 'polypeptide(L)'
;METKKYLIATGCSFTQGHILGESGSWATYFAQNNNLKLINLGKGGSGNEYLLTNIIQWSKLNKDIADNAIFGIQLSESLRTLVCLDFPENNQYPKYWHITPSQFIRKDGFNGWDLSVHHNKFIYDNRYALAPFYLNVTNSVLITINAIMGFVDFCRVNNYSFFIFDGLSKCIPEKVNN
;
A
#
# COMPACT_ATOMS: atom_id res chain seq x y z
N MET A 1 8.15 26.98 14.84
CA MET A 1 8.00 25.70 14.09
C MET A 1 8.78 25.83 12.78
N GLU A 2 9.76 24.96 12.55
CA GLU A 2 10.39 24.93 11.23
C GLU A 2 9.38 24.50 10.17
N THR A 3 9.36 25.22 9.05
CA THR A 3 8.48 24.90 7.92
C THR A 3 8.91 23.58 7.28
N LYS A 4 8.03 22.59 7.27
CA LYS A 4 8.27 21.31 6.58
C LYS A 4 8.49 21.55 5.10
N LYS A 5 9.44 20.82 4.51
CA LYS A 5 9.88 21.02 3.12
C LYS A 5 9.41 19.92 2.18
N TYR A 6 9.01 18.76 2.72
CA TYR A 6 8.71 17.57 1.94
C TYR A 6 7.35 16.99 2.31
N LEU A 7 6.68 16.42 1.32
CA LEU A 7 5.62 15.43 1.50
C LEU A 7 6.20 14.06 1.13
N ILE A 8 6.21 13.12 2.07
CA ILE A 8 6.47 11.71 1.78
C ILE A 8 5.12 11.01 1.73
N ALA A 9 4.70 10.64 0.52
CA ALA A 9 3.41 10.03 0.28
C ALA A 9 3.54 8.54 0.01
N THR A 10 2.68 7.72 0.60
CA THR A 10 2.54 6.30 0.27
C THR A 10 1.08 5.92 0.13
N GLY A 11 0.83 4.86 -0.63
CA GLY A 11 -0.51 4.35 -0.94
C GLY A 11 -0.48 3.42 -2.15
N CYS A 12 -1.66 3.06 -2.62
CA CYS A 12 -1.81 2.17 -3.77
C CYS A 12 -1.60 2.87 -5.12
N SER A 13 -2.16 2.31 -6.19
CA SER A 13 -2.07 2.83 -7.55
C SER A 13 -2.56 4.29 -7.72
N PHE A 14 -3.49 4.74 -6.89
CA PHE A 14 -3.97 6.13 -6.90
C PHE A 14 -2.91 7.11 -6.39
N THR A 15 -2.16 6.73 -5.36
CA THR A 15 -1.02 7.52 -4.89
C THR A 15 0.11 7.50 -5.90
N GLN A 16 0.38 6.33 -6.50
CA GLN A 16 1.38 6.18 -7.55
C GLN A 16 1.06 7.03 -8.79
N GLY A 17 -0.22 7.35 -9.04
CA GLY A 17 -0.65 8.06 -10.23
C GLY A 17 -0.85 7.18 -11.46
N HIS A 18 -1.15 5.88 -11.26
CA HIS A 18 -1.21 4.90 -12.36
C HIS A 18 -2.22 5.24 -13.46
N ILE A 19 -3.36 5.85 -13.11
CA ILE A 19 -4.45 6.14 -14.07
C ILE A 19 -4.29 7.52 -14.71
N LEU A 20 -3.94 8.53 -13.92
CA LEU A 20 -3.93 9.93 -14.34
C LEU A 20 -2.51 10.49 -14.55
N GLY A 21 -1.50 9.64 -14.48
CA GLY A 21 -0.11 10.05 -14.35
C GLY A 21 0.20 10.57 -12.95
N GLU A 22 1.48 10.71 -12.64
CA GLU A 22 1.92 11.19 -11.33
C GLU A 22 1.36 12.59 -11.01
N SER A 23 1.25 13.46 -12.04
CA SER A 23 0.70 14.80 -11.92
C SER A 23 -0.76 14.83 -11.48
N GLY A 24 -1.53 13.77 -11.74
CA GLY A 24 -2.94 13.65 -11.34
C GLY A 24 -3.16 12.97 -9.99
N SER A 25 -2.10 12.60 -9.26
CA SER A 25 -2.25 11.97 -7.96
C SER A 25 -2.62 12.98 -6.87
N TRP A 26 -3.35 12.51 -5.84
CA TRP A 26 -3.67 13.34 -4.67
C TRP A 26 -2.40 13.89 -4.01
N ALA A 27 -1.33 13.11 -4.01
CA ALA A 27 -0.06 13.48 -3.39
C ALA A 27 0.57 14.68 -4.10
N THR A 28 0.48 14.72 -5.42
CA THR A 28 0.96 15.88 -6.21
C THR A 28 0.14 17.13 -5.92
N TYR A 29 -1.19 17.03 -5.92
CA TYR A 29 -2.05 18.17 -5.59
C TYR A 29 -1.80 18.68 -4.18
N PHE A 30 -1.68 17.78 -3.19
CA PHE A 30 -1.40 18.16 -1.82
C PHE A 30 -0.04 18.86 -1.70
N ALA A 31 1.00 18.30 -2.31
CA ALA A 31 2.34 18.88 -2.29
C ALA A 31 2.38 20.28 -2.92
N GLN A 32 1.77 20.44 -4.10
CA GLN A 32 1.71 21.73 -4.80
C GLN A 32 0.97 22.79 -3.99
N ASN A 33 -0.20 22.47 -3.46
CA ASN A 33 -1.01 23.40 -2.68
C ASN A 33 -0.37 23.83 -1.35
N ASN A 34 0.55 23.03 -0.83
CA ASN A 34 1.25 23.33 0.43
C ASN A 34 2.72 23.72 0.21
N ASN A 35 3.12 23.93 -1.04
CA ASN A 35 4.50 24.30 -1.41
C ASN A 35 5.56 23.30 -0.86
N LEU A 36 5.26 22.00 -0.96
CA LEU A 36 6.10 20.91 -0.52
C LEU A 36 6.74 20.19 -1.71
N LYS A 37 7.94 19.67 -1.53
CA LYS A 37 8.56 18.75 -2.49
C LYS A 37 8.03 17.35 -2.27
N LEU A 38 7.42 16.76 -3.30
CA LEU A 38 6.87 15.40 -3.23
C LEU A 38 7.96 14.34 -3.31
N ILE A 39 7.84 13.34 -2.43
CA ILE A 39 8.51 12.04 -2.52
C ILE A 39 7.40 10.99 -2.53
N ASN A 40 7.14 10.42 -3.69
CA ASN A 40 6.05 9.47 -3.89
C ASN A 40 6.57 8.03 -3.79
N LEU A 41 6.17 7.34 -2.73
CA LEU A 41 6.47 5.92 -2.46
C LEU A 41 5.25 5.03 -2.73
N GLY A 42 4.22 5.56 -3.40
CA GLY A 42 3.03 4.81 -3.78
C GLY A 42 3.36 3.65 -4.71
N LYS A 43 2.70 2.51 -4.51
CA LYS A 43 2.90 1.29 -5.31
C LYS A 43 1.58 0.59 -5.58
N GLY A 44 1.25 0.42 -6.85
CA GLY A 44 0.04 -0.27 -7.27
C GLY A 44 -0.05 -1.70 -6.74
N GLY A 45 -1.26 -2.10 -6.34
CA GLY A 45 -1.53 -3.44 -5.83
C GLY A 45 -1.09 -3.71 -4.40
N SER A 46 -0.40 -2.79 -3.75
CA SER A 46 0.18 -3.01 -2.41
C SER A 46 -0.88 -3.06 -1.30
N GLY A 47 -0.65 -3.92 -0.31
CA GLY A 47 -1.37 -3.96 0.94
C GLY A 47 -0.82 -2.97 1.97
N ASN A 48 -1.60 -2.71 3.01
CA ASN A 48 -1.29 -1.68 4.01
C ASN A 48 -0.02 -1.99 4.82
N GLU A 49 0.23 -3.25 5.17
CA GLU A 49 1.45 -3.64 5.87
C GLU A 49 2.72 -3.32 5.07
N TYR A 50 2.69 -3.53 3.75
CA TYR A 50 3.82 -3.18 2.89
C TYR A 50 4.02 -1.66 2.84
N LEU A 51 2.94 -0.92 2.59
CA LEU A 51 3.00 0.54 2.46
C LEU A 51 3.60 1.20 3.71
N LEU A 52 3.14 0.77 4.88
CA LEU A 52 3.59 1.32 6.16
C LEU A 52 4.99 0.85 6.55
N THR A 53 5.34 -0.40 6.28
CA THR A 53 6.70 -0.90 6.50
C THR A 53 7.70 -0.21 5.57
N ASN A 54 7.34 -0.05 4.29
CA ASN A 54 8.21 0.58 3.30
C ASN A 54 8.53 2.03 3.66
N ILE A 55 7.53 2.82 4.07
CA ILE A 55 7.74 4.23 4.45
C ILE A 55 8.60 4.35 5.72
N ILE A 56 8.44 3.44 6.68
CA ILE A 56 9.31 3.38 7.88
C ILE A 56 10.75 3.08 7.48
N GLN A 57 10.98 2.07 6.65
CA GLN A 57 12.32 1.69 6.20
C GLN A 57 12.97 2.82 5.40
N TRP A 58 12.22 3.40 4.45
CA TRP A 58 12.69 4.52 3.65
C TRP A 58 13.11 5.71 4.54
N SER A 59 12.29 6.03 5.55
CA SER A 59 12.56 7.14 6.48
C SER A 59 13.81 6.93 7.30
N LYS A 60 14.09 5.69 7.72
CA LYS A 60 15.32 5.35 8.44
C LYS A 60 16.56 5.56 7.58
N LEU A 61 16.48 5.26 6.28
CA LEU A 61 17.58 5.43 5.34
C LEU A 61 17.74 6.87 4.87
N ASN A 62 16.72 7.73 5.01
CA ASN A 62 16.70 9.11 4.53
C ASN A 62 16.29 10.06 5.66
N LYS A 63 16.93 9.92 6.82
CA LYS A 63 16.51 10.60 8.06
C LYS A 63 16.48 12.12 7.91
N ASP A 64 17.45 12.73 7.26
CA ASP A 64 17.52 14.20 7.08
C ASP A 64 16.32 14.75 6.30
N ILE A 65 15.79 13.97 5.37
CA ILE A 65 14.59 14.34 4.63
C ILE A 65 13.34 14.08 5.50
N ALA A 66 13.29 12.94 6.17
CA ALA A 66 12.17 12.55 7.02
C ALA A 66 11.94 13.55 8.17
N ASP A 67 13.00 14.07 8.78
CA ASP A 67 12.92 15.07 9.85
C ASP A 67 12.25 16.39 9.37
N ASN A 68 12.33 16.68 8.07
CA ASN A 68 11.79 17.86 7.42
C ASN A 68 10.50 17.58 6.61
N ALA A 69 9.85 16.46 6.85
CA ALA A 69 8.71 16.02 6.05
C ALA A 69 7.38 15.97 6.84
N ILE A 70 6.30 15.96 6.06
CA ILE A 70 4.99 15.50 6.47
C ILE A 70 4.75 14.15 5.79
N PHE A 71 4.25 13.17 6.52
CA PHE A 71 3.92 11.86 5.98
C PHE A 71 2.43 11.81 5.62
N GLY A 72 2.12 11.47 4.36
CA GLY A 72 0.76 11.28 3.87
C GLY A 72 0.53 9.84 3.46
N ILE A 73 -0.43 9.16 4.10
CA ILE A 73 -0.72 7.76 3.88
C ILE A 73 -2.15 7.59 3.37
N GLN A 74 -2.28 7.07 2.15
CA GLN A 74 -3.54 6.57 1.63
C GLN A 74 -3.62 5.07 1.89
N LEU A 75 -4.56 4.65 2.73
CA LEU A 75 -4.79 3.22 2.96
C LEU A 75 -5.33 2.56 1.70
N SER A 76 -4.90 1.33 1.49
CA SER A 76 -5.39 0.42 0.47
C SER A 76 -6.47 -0.51 1.03
N GLU A 77 -7.07 -1.32 0.17
CA GLU A 77 -7.99 -2.37 0.64
C GLU A 77 -7.31 -3.30 1.63
N SER A 78 -7.98 -3.58 2.76
CA SER A 78 -7.43 -4.44 3.81
C SER A 78 -7.17 -5.89 3.35
N LEU A 79 -7.90 -6.37 2.34
CA LEU A 79 -7.70 -7.71 1.75
C LEU A 79 -6.47 -7.81 0.83
N ARG A 80 -5.77 -6.72 0.56
CA ARG A 80 -4.48 -6.77 -0.14
C ARG A 80 -3.40 -7.09 0.87
N THR A 81 -2.70 -8.20 0.67
CA THR A 81 -1.65 -8.64 1.58
C THR A 81 -0.33 -8.85 0.85
N LEU A 82 0.74 -8.77 1.62
CA LEU A 82 2.08 -9.09 1.19
C LEU A 82 2.38 -10.54 1.53
N VAL A 83 2.86 -11.30 0.56
CA VAL A 83 3.34 -12.66 0.79
C VAL A 83 4.82 -12.73 0.45
N CYS A 84 5.58 -13.23 1.39
CA CYS A 84 6.96 -13.63 1.14
C CYS A 84 6.94 -15.08 0.66
N LEU A 85 7.32 -15.30 -0.59
CA LEU A 85 7.48 -16.64 -1.13
C LEU A 85 8.97 -16.86 -1.40
N ASP A 86 9.55 -17.78 -0.66
CA ASP A 86 10.92 -18.21 -0.89
C ASP A 86 10.89 -19.27 -1.99
N PHE A 87 11.16 -18.86 -3.23
CA PHE A 87 11.36 -19.80 -4.33
C PHE A 87 12.85 -20.14 -4.40
N PRO A 88 13.25 -21.40 -4.11
CA PRO A 88 14.66 -21.76 -4.02
C PRO A 88 15.43 -21.67 -5.35
N GLU A 89 14.78 -21.47 -6.48
CA GLU A 89 15.43 -21.70 -7.78
C GLU A 89 15.76 -20.45 -8.60
N ASN A 90 15.39 -19.22 -8.17
CA ASN A 90 15.69 -18.04 -8.97
C ASN A 90 15.85 -16.76 -8.13
N ASN A 91 17.08 -16.31 -7.99
CA ASN A 91 17.45 -15.00 -7.42
C ASN A 91 16.93 -13.78 -8.24
N GLN A 92 16.14 -14.00 -9.28
CA GLN A 92 15.63 -12.93 -10.17
C GLN A 92 14.25 -12.42 -9.80
N TYR A 93 13.54 -13.05 -8.86
CA TYR A 93 12.19 -12.64 -8.49
C TYR A 93 12.17 -11.86 -7.20
N PRO A 94 11.31 -10.82 -7.09
CA PRO A 94 11.16 -10.09 -5.85
C PRO A 94 10.66 -11.06 -4.77
N LYS A 95 11.33 -11.06 -3.62
CA LYS A 95 10.97 -11.87 -2.44
C LYS A 95 9.58 -11.55 -1.88
N TYR A 96 8.93 -10.51 -2.40
CA TYR A 96 7.67 -9.98 -1.88
C TYR A 96 6.64 -9.89 -2.99
N TRP A 97 5.48 -10.47 -2.77
CA TRP A 97 4.36 -10.43 -3.70
C TRP A 97 3.12 -9.86 -3.06
N HIS A 98 2.48 -8.98 -3.82
CA HIS A 98 1.19 -8.44 -3.41
C HIS A 98 0.10 -9.37 -3.90
N ILE A 99 -0.67 -9.93 -2.97
CA ILE A 99 -1.85 -10.72 -3.27
C ILE A 99 -3.06 -9.81 -3.17
N THR A 100 -3.89 -9.84 -4.20
CA THR A 100 -5.17 -9.14 -4.25
C THR A 100 -6.31 -10.15 -4.41
N PRO A 101 -7.52 -9.83 -3.93
CA PRO A 101 -8.67 -10.72 -4.08
C PRO A 101 -8.94 -11.16 -5.52
N SER A 102 -8.67 -10.30 -6.50
CA SER A 102 -8.88 -10.60 -7.90
C SER A 102 -8.09 -11.79 -8.44
N GLN A 103 -6.92 -12.09 -7.85
CA GLN A 103 -6.10 -13.24 -8.25
C GLN A 103 -6.74 -14.59 -7.96
N PHE A 104 -7.64 -14.63 -6.97
CA PHE A 104 -8.35 -15.86 -6.60
C PHE A 104 -9.58 -16.13 -7.45
N ILE A 105 -10.11 -15.12 -8.13
CA ILE A 105 -11.43 -15.17 -8.77
C ILE A 105 -11.34 -15.33 -10.29
N ARG A 106 -10.27 -14.84 -10.93
CA ARG A 106 -10.21 -14.72 -12.39
C ARG A 106 -9.14 -15.59 -13.02
N LYS A 107 -9.58 -16.42 -14.00
CA LYS A 107 -8.71 -17.26 -14.83
C LYS A 107 -8.04 -16.46 -15.95
N ASP A 108 -8.68 -15.43 -16.44
CA ASP A 108 -8.35 -14.67 -17.63
C ASP A 108 -7.69 -13.33 -17.33
N GLY A 109 -6.82 -13.34 -16.33
CA GLY A 109 -5.94 -12.22 -16.00
C GLY A 109 -6.54 -10.85 -16.26
N PHE A 110 -7.22 -10.29 -15.32
CA PHE A 110 -7.72 -8.93 -15.48
C PHE A 110 -6.56 -7.93 -15.54
N ASN A 111 -6.41 -7.26 -16.68
CA ASN A 111 -5.53 -6.09 -16.89
C ASN A 111 -4.11 -6.22 -16.33
N GLY A 112 -3.32 -7.14 -16.88
CA GLY A 112 -1.90 -7.24 -16.57
C GLY A 112 -1.50 -8.39 -15.64
N TRP A 113 -2.44 -9.21 -15.17
CA TRP A 113 -2.14 -10.46 -14.48
C TRP A 113 -1.96 -11.59 -15.48
N ASP A 114 -0.78 -11.65 -16.05
CA ASP A 114 -0.42 -12.71 -16.97
C ASP A 114 -0.20 -14.02 -16.19
N LEU A 115 -1.03 -15.04 -16.45
CA LEU A 115 -0.85 -16.37 -15.86
C LEU A 115 0.40 -17.10 -16.39
N SER A 116 1.08 -16.57 -17.39
CA SER A 116 2.40 -17.04 -17.80
C SER A 116 3.46 -16.74 -16.73
N VAL A 117 3.19 -15.78 -15.85
CA VAL A 117 4.05 -15.50 -14.70
C VAL A 117 3.80 -16.57 -13.65
N HIS A 118 4.82 -17.39 -13.35
CA HIS A 118 4.75 -18.58 -12.48
C HIS A 118 3.98 -18.37 -11.17
N HIS A 119 4.10 -17.21 -10.56
CA HIS A 119 3.43 -16.95 -9.30
C HIS A 119 1.93 -16.74 -9.41
N ASN A 120 1.47 -16.02 -10.44
CA ASN A 120 0.04 -15.84 -10.66
C ASN A 120 -0.62 -17.19 -10.93
N LYS A 121 0.04 -18.03 -11.70
CA LYS A 121 -0.38 -19.40 -11.93
C LYS A 121 -0.43 -20.21 -10.64
N PHE A 122 0.61 -20.15 -9.81
CA PHE A 122 0.66 -20.84 -8.51
C PHE A 122 -0.50 -20.42 -7.60
N ILE A 123 -0.75 -19.12 -7.44
CA ILE A 123 -1.86 -18.61 -6.63
C ILE A 123 -3.19 -19.09 -7.19
N TYR A 124 -3.39 -18.99 -8.50
CA TYR A 124 -4.63 -19.42 -9.14
C TYR A 124 -4.87 -20.92 -8.99
N ASP A 125 -3.87 -21.74 -9.23
CA ASP A 125 -3.97 -23.21 -9.14
C ASP A 125 -4.26 -23.68 -7.70
N ASN A 126 -3.74 -22.97 -6.69
CA ASN A 126 -3.92 -23.27 -5.28
C ASN A 126 -4.98 -22.41 -4.58
N ARG A 127 -5.80 -21.67 -5.33
CA ARG A 127 -6.73 -20.66 -4.78
C ARG A 127 -7.68 -21.16 -3.69
N TYR A 128 -8.17 -22.39 -3.80
CA TYR A 128 -9.08 -22.95 -2.80
C TYR A 128 -8.41 -23.23 -1.46
N ALA A 129 -7.12 -23.58 -1.48
CA ALA A 129 -6.34 -23.78 -0.28
C ALA A 129 -5.86 -22.45 0.31
N LEU A 130 -5.51 -21.48 -0.53
CA LEU A 130 -4.93 -20.21 -0.11
C LEU A 130 -5.98 -19.17 0.29
N ALA A 131 -7.15 -19.16 -0.35
CA ALA A 131 -8.19 -18.16 -0.11
C ALA A 131 -8.64 -18.04 1.36
N PRO A 132 -8.84 -19.13 2.12
CA PRO A 132 -9.22 -19.02 3.53
C PRO A 132 -8.21 -18.27 4.40
N PHE A 133 -6.94 -18.28 4.01
CA PHE A 133 -5.89 -17.56 4.74
C PHE A 133 -5.78 -16.10 4.31
N TYR A 134 -5.82 -15.84 3.00
CA TYR A 134 -5.54 -14.51 2.45
C TYR A 134 -6.79 -13.64 2.24
N LEU A 135 -7.96 -14.25 2.10
CA LEU A 135 -9.23 -13.55 2.00
C LEU A 135 -10.00 -13.50 3.34
N ASN A 136 -9.35 -13.79 4.45
CA ASN A 136 -9.94 -13.65 5.76
C ASN A 136 -9.97 -12.18 6.17
N VAL A 137 -11.17 -11.58 6.11
CA VAL A 137 -11.37 -10.16 6.41
C VAL A 137 -10.87 -9.78 7.81
N THR A 138 -11.16 -10.60 8.80
CA THR A 138 -10.76 -10.33 10.19
C THR A 138 -9.24 -10.27 10.33
N ASN A 139 -8.54 -11.27 9.80
CA ASN A 139 -7.08 -11.27 9.84
C ASN A 139 -6.47 -10.10 9.08
N SER A 140 -7.00 -9.79 7.90
CA SER A 140 -6.52 -8.67 7.09
C SER A 140 -6.73 -7.31 7.77
N VAL A 141 -7.86 -7.14 8.44
CA VAL A 141 -8.13 -5.94 9.24
C VAL A 141 -7.18 -5.85 10.43
N LEU A 142 -6.95 -6.94 11.16
CA LEU A 142 -6.01 -6.98 12.29
C LEU A 142 -4.57 -6.66 11.85
N ILE A 143 -4.12 -7.23 10.73
CA ILE A 143 -2.81 -6.92 10.14
C ILE A 143 -2.72 -5.43 9.81
N THR A 144 -3.75 -4.88 9.16
CA THR A 144 -3.80 -3.44 8.84
C THR A 144 -3.74 -2.57 10.09
N ILE A 145 -4.53 -2.89 11.12
CA ILE A 145 -4.52 -2.15 12.40
C ILE A 145 -3.14 -2.19 13.04
N ASN A 146 -2.52 -3.36 13.13
CA ASN A 146 -1.18 -3.50 13.71
C ASN A 146 -0.13 -2.70 12.92
N ALA A 147 -0.21 -2.69 11.59
CA ALA A 147 0.68 -1.90 10.75
C ALA A 147 0.50 -0.39 10.98
N ILE A 148 -0.75 0.08 11.09
CA ILE A 148 -1.08 1.48 11.42
C ILE A 148 -0.52 1.84 12.79
N MET A 149 -0.75 1.02 13.81
CA MET A 149 -0.24 1.27 15.17
C MET A 149 1.29 1.37 15.17
N GLY A 150 1.98 0.44 14.51
CA GLY A 150 3.44 0.48 14.39
C GLY A 150 3.95 1.74 13.69
N PHE A 151 3.26 2.20 12.64
CA PHE A 151 3.61 3.44 11.97
C PHE A 151 3.34 4.68 12.84
N VAL A 152 2.23 4.72 13.55
CA VAL A 152 1.89 5.82 14.46
C VAL A 152 2.92 5.92 15.58
N ASP A 153 3.31 4.81 16.18
CA ASP A 153 4.34 4.77 17.22
C ASP A 153 5.70 5.19 16.68
N PHE A 154 6.05 4.75 15.48
CA PHE A 154 7.26 5.21 14.79
C PHE A 154 7.26 6.74 14.61
N CYS A 155 6.16 7.31 14.16
CA CYS A 155 6.03 8.77 13.99
C CYS A 155 6.12 9.51 15.33
N ARG A 156 5.47 8.99 16.39
CA ARG A 156 5.50 9.60 17.74
C ARG A 156 6.92 9.62 18.31
N VAL A 157 7.62 8.49 18.25
CA VAL A 157 8.99 8.37 18.75
C VAL A 157 9.96 9.32 18.05
N ASN A 158 9.76 9.55 16.75
CA ASN A 158 10.61 10.42 15.94
C ASN A 158 10.08 11.86 15.82
N ASN A 159 8.96 12.18 16.47
CA ASN A 159 8.30 13.49 16.39
C ASN A 159 7.93 13.90 14.94
N TYR A 160 7.48 12.95 14.13
CA TYR A 160 7.06 13.17 12.75
C TYR A 160 5.61 13.59 12.65
N SER A 161 5.33 14.55 11.77
CA SER A 161 3.98 14.94 11.42
C SER A 161 3.41 13.99 10.36
N PHE A 162 2.19 13.51 10.54
CA PHE A 162 1.55 12.60 9.58
C PHE A 162 0.03 12.77 9.52
N PHE A 163 -0.54 12.30 8.42
CA PHE A 163 -1.97 12.04 8.28
C PHE A 163 -2.21 10.72 7.54
N ILE A 164 -3.30 10.04 7.90
CA ILE A 164 -3.73 8.79 7.31
C ILE A 164 -5.19 8.96 6.89
N PHE A 165 -5.53 8.50 5.69
CA PHE A 165 -6.90 8.51 5.22
C PHE A 165 -7.22 7.26 4.42
N ASP A 166 -8.48 6.87 4.43
CA ASP A 166 -9.00 5.78 3.60
C ASP A 166 -9.40 6.35 2.24
N GLY A 167 -8.60 6.03 1.23
CA GLY A 167 -8.84 6.49 -0.14
C GLY A 167 -9.69 5.54 -0.99
N LEU A 168 -10.04 4.39 -0.43
CA LEU A 168 -10.75 3.32 -1.15
C LEU A 168 -12.04 2.88 -0.43
N SER A 169 -12.43 3.54 0.67
CA SER A 169 -13.75 3.29 1.23
C SER A 169 -14.76 3.59 0.13
N LYS A 170 -15.30 2.54 -0.45
CA LYS A 170 -16.54 2.67 -1.20
C LYS A 170 -17.48 3.40 -0.26
N CYS A 171 -18.02 4.51 -0.73
CA CYS A 171 -19.21 5.08 -0.11
C CYS A 171 -20.07 3.91 0.32
N ILE A 172 -20.18 3.67 1.61
CA ILE A 172 -21.17 2.73 2.14
C ILE A 172 -22.46 3.22 1.50
N PRO A 173 -23.17 2.40 0.72
CA PRO A 173 -24.42 2.87 0.15
C PRO A 173 -25.25 3.35 1.32
N GLU A 174 -25.61 4.62 1.33
CA GLU A 174 -26.53 5.20 2.30
C GLU A 174 -27.93 4.61 2.09
N LYS A 175 -28.11 3.35 2.19
CA LYS A 175 -29.41 2.71 2.26
C LYS A 175 -29.25 1.28 2.77
N VAL A 176 -29.06 1.11 4.04
CA VAL A 176 -29.84 0.14 4.76
C VAL A 176 -30.93 0.93 5.46
N ASN A 177 -31.88 1.41 4.66
CA ASN A 177 -33.17 1.79 5.17
C ASN A 177 -34.02 0.54 5.19
N ASN A 178 -34.33 0.10 6.41
CA ASN A 178 -35.41 -0.77 6.86
C ASN A 178 -35.38 -2.23 6.46
#